data_b9358ffb524ab4473d83adc869ba1970
#
_entry.id   b9358ffb524ab4473d83adc869ba1970
#
_cell.length_a   1.000
_cell.length_b   1.000
_cell.length_c   1.000
_cell.angle_alpha   90.00
_cell.angle_beta   90.00
_cell.angle_gamma   90.00
#
_symmetry.space_group_name_H-M   'P 1'
#
loop_
_entity.id
_entity.type
_entity.pdbx_description
1 polymer ?
#
loop_
_entity_poly.entity_id
_entity_poly.type
_entity_poly.pdbx_seq_one_letter_code
_entity_poly.pdbx_strand_id
1 'polypeptide(L)'
;MAGISETGHLKVVTNFESLITSATAFGESYNPSTAGIKLLALQTLLTDSKASIDAVNIALIAYSNAVGVREAVFMPFSKLITRINSSLKASGATVQVINNAQTIVRKLQGKRAGTTLNEEEIKALEAGGDVVNQISVSQLSYDSRLGNFDKLITLLLSVPLYNPNEEDLKIESLKTLYAEFNARNNDVLTASIQLSNARIARNDVLYKPLTGLVDVATQAKLYIKSVFGATSPQYKQISKLNF
;
A
#
# COMPACT_ATOMS: atom_id res chain seq x y z
N MET A 1 -12.76 -1.43 11.64
CA MET A 1 -13.87 -1.03 10.76
C MET A 1 -13.66 -1.71 9.41
N ALA A 2 -14.64 -2.49 8.94
CA ALA A 2 -14.59 -3.05 7.59
C ALA A 2 -14.66 -1.87 6.60
N GLY A 3 -13.63 -1.68 5.79
CA GLY A 3 -13.60 -0.61 4.81
C GLY A 3 -14.70 -0.83 3.77
N ILE A 4 -15.54 0.19 3.57
CA ILE A 4 -16.44 0.24 2.42
C ILE A 4 -15.56 0.17 1.18
N SER A 5 -15.87 -0.75 0.25
CA SER A 5 -15.09 -0.87 -0.99
C SER A 5 -15.16 0.44 -1.79
N GLU A 6 -14.14 0.74 -2.60
CA GLU A 6 -14.10 1.97 -3.43
C GLU A 6 -15.36 2.11 -4.31
N THR A 7 -15.96 0.99 -4.76
CA THR A 7 -17.24 0.96 -5.48
C THR A 7 -18.42 1.46 -4.63
N GLY A 8 -18.38 1.28 -3.32
CA GLY A 8 -19.39 1.81 -2.40
C GLY A 8 -19.39 3.34 -2.36
N HIS A 9 -18.20 3.96 -2.31
CA HIS A 9 -18.08 5.42 -2.30
C HIS A 9 -18.60 6.06 -3.60
N LEU A 10 -18.27 5.47 -4.75
CA LEU A 10 -18.77 5.95 -6.05
C LEU A 10 -20.30 5.89 -6.10
N LYS A 11 -20.92 4.82 -5.59
CA LYS A 11 -22.36 4.68 -5.54
C LYS A 11 -23.04 5.76 -4.69
N VAL A 12 -22.44 6.11 -3.56
CA VAL A 12 -22.92 7.22 -2.70
C VAL A 12 -22.93 8.53 -3.48
N VAL A 13 -21.87 8.86 -4.19
CA VAL A 13 -21.76 10.09 -5.01
C VAL A 13 -22.76 10.07 -6.17
N THR A 14 -22.94 8.94 -6.84
CA THR A 14 -23.95 8.79 -7.92
C THR A 14 -25.36 8.98 -7.39
N ASN A 15 -25.68 8.44 -6.23
CA ASN A 15 -26.98 8.64 -5.60
C ASN A 15 -27.19 10.11 -5.20
N PHE A 16 -26.14 10.79 -4.75
CA PHE A 16 -26.19 12.22 -4.45
C PHE A 16 -26.43 13.07 -5.70
N GLU A 17 -25.80 12.75 -6.81
CA GLU A 17 -26.06 13.39 -8.10
C GLU A 17 -27.51 13.21 -8.54
N SER A 18 -28.08 12.00 -8.36
CA SER A 18 -29.49 11.74 -8.64
C SER A 18 -30.44 12.55 -7.74
N LEU A 19 -30.07 12.75 -6.46
CA LEU A 19 -30.81 13.62 -5.54
C LEU A 19 -30.82 15.08 -6.02
N ILE A 20 -29.64 15.60 -6.42
CA ILE A 20 -29.51 16.98 -6.94
C ILE A 20 -30.31 17.16 -8.21
N THR A 21 -30.26 16.20 -9.14
CA THR A 21 -31.05 16.24 -10.39
C THR A 21 -32.55 16.32 -10.08
N SER A 22 -33.02 15.51 -9.13
CA SER A 22 -34.43 15.56 -8.70
C SER A 22 -34.77 16.90 -8.04
N ALA A 23 -33.92 17.40 -7.14
CA ALA A 23 -34.14 18.69 -6.47
C ALA A 23 -34.17 19.85 -7.48
N THR A 24 -33.33 19.81 -8.53
CA THR A 24 -33.33 20.80 -9.62
C THR A 24 -34.64 20.73 -10.42
N ALA A 25 -35.15 19.53 -10.71
CA ALA A 25 -36.41 19.35 -11.43
C ALA A 25 -37.63 19.84 -10.64
N PHE A 26 -37.55 19.94 -9.32
CA PHE A 26 -38.63 20.51 -8.49
C PHE A 26 -38.76 22.03 -8.57
N GLY A 27 -37.80 22.70 -9.20
CA GLY A 27 -37.82 24.15 -9.46
C GLY A 27 -37.96 24.98 -8.18
N GLU A 28 -38.85 25.97 -8.22
CA GLU A 28 -39.08 26.89 -7.09
C GLU A 28 -39.63 26.20 -5.82
N SER A 29 -40.18 24.99 -5.95
CA SER A 29 -40.65 24.20 -4.80
C SER A 29 -39.46 23.70 -3.93
N TYR A 30 -38.26 23.63 -4.48
CA TYR A 30 -37.05 23.33 -3.73
C TYR A 30 -36.36 24.63 -3.31
N ASN A 31 -36.77 25.22 -2.21
CA ASN A 31 -36.21 26.49 -1.71
C ASN A 31 -35.87 26.41 -0.20
N PRO A 32 -34.86 25.64 0.21
CA PRO A 32 -34.48 25.52 1.60
C PRO A 32 -33.87 26.80 2.16
N SER A 33 -34.24 27.15 3.41
CA SER A 33 -33.61 28.25 4.15
C SER A 33 -32.20 27.94 4.59
N THR A 34 -31.92 26.65 4.84
CA THR A 34 -30.61 26.15 5.28
C THR A 34 -29.59 26.24 4.14
N ALA A 35 -28.53 27.01 4.34
CA ALA A 35 -27.52 27.30 3.30
C ALA A 35 -26.86 26.02 2.74
N GLY A 36 -26.53 25.06 3.61
CA GLY A 36 -25.81 23.84 3.24
C GLY A 36 -26.57 22.88 2.30
N ILE A 37 -27.88 23.02 2.19
CA ILE A 37 -28.72 22.22 1.29
C ILE A 37 -29.33 23.01 0.15
N LYS A 38 -28.88 24.26 -0.10
CA LYS A 38 -29.24 24.98 -1.32
C LYS A 38 -28.61 24.33 -2.55
N LEU A 39 -29.27 24.41 -3.71
CA LEU A 39 -28.79 23.75 -4.93
C LEU A 39 -27.33 24.03 -5.25
N LEU A 40 -26.89 25.29 -5.17
CA LEU A 40 -25.49 25.66 -5.40
C LEU A 40 -24.53 24.95 -4.44
N ALA A 41 -24.87 24.88 -3.14
CA ALA A 41 -24.07 24.19 -2.15
C ALA A 41 -23.98 22.68 -2.40
N LEU A 42 -25.11 22.05 -2.79
CA LEU A 42 -25.15 20.64 -3.17
C LEU A 42 -24.28 20.36 -4.42
N GLN A 43 -24.33 21.23 -5.44
CA GLN A 43 -23.53 21.11 -6.65
C GLN A 43 -22.04 21.26 -6.37
N THR A 44 -21.65 22.20 -5.51
CA THR A 44 -20.26 22.36 -5.07
C THR A 44 -19.79 21.10 -4.36
N LEU A 45 -20.57 20.59 -3.39
CA LEU A 45 -20.22 19.36 -2.66
C LEU A 45 -20.14 18.13 -3.57
N LEU A 46 -20.97 18.05 -4.61
CA LEU A 46 -20.89 17.00 -5.62
C LEU A 46 -19.57 17.07 -6.40
N THR A 47 -19.17 18.28 -6.81
CA THR A 47 -17.88 18.50 -7.50
C THR A 47 -16.71 18.08 -6.64
N ASP A 48 -16.69 18.52 -5.37
CA ASP A 48 -15.64 18.17 -4.42
C ASP A 48 -15.62 16.65 -4.14
N SER A 49 -16.79 16.01 -4.07
CA SER A 49 -16.92 14.58 -3.88
C SER A 49 -16.34 13.78 -5.05
N LYS A 50 -16.66 14.17 -6.29
CA LYS A 50 -16.10 13.57 -7.51
C LYS A 50 -14.58 13.74 -7.53
N ALA A 51 -14.08 14.96 -7.30
CA ALA A 51 -12.65 15.25 -7.26
C ALA A 51 -11.92 14.43 -6.18
N SER A 52 -12.54 14.21 -5.02
CA SER A 52 -11.95 13.40 -3.95
C SER A 52 -11.83 11.92 -4.32
N ILE A 53 -12.79 11.35 -5.04
CA ILE A 53 -12.71 9.98 -5.57
C ILE A 53 -11.61 9.88 -6.63
N ASP A 54 -11.54 10.84 -7.56
CA ASP A 54 -10.52 10.87 -8.59
C ASP A 54 -9.11 10.96 -8.00
N ALA A 55 -8.92 11.77 -6.95
CA ALA A 55 -7.65 11.86 -6.23
C ALA A 55 -7.22 10.51 -5.64
N VAL A 56 -8.15 9.73 -5.08
CA VAL A 56 -7.85 8.36 -4.58
C VAL A 56 -7.47 7.43 -5.73
N ASN A 57 -8.16 7.48 -6.86
CA ASN A 57 -7.87 6.65 -8.03
C ASN A 57 -6.47 6.97 -8.59
N ILE A 58 -6.11 8.24 -8.71
CA ILE A 58 -4.78 8.69 -9.16
C ILE A 58 -3.69 8.17 -8.19
N ALA A 59 -3.90 8.35 -6.89
CA ALA A 59 -2.95 7.89 -5.88
C ALA A 59 -2.81 6.35 -5.84
N LEU A 60 -3.90 5.61 -6.07
CA LEU A 60 -3.89 4.15 -6.15
C LEU A 60 -3.07 3.64 -7.34
N ILE A 61 -3.22 4.28 -8.50
CA ILE A 61 -2.43 3.96 -9.70
C ILE A 61 -0.96 4.26 -9.45
N ALA A 62 -0.64 5.42 -8.86
CA ALA A 62 0.73 5.78 -8.52
C ALA A 62 1.38 4.76 -7.55
N TYR A 63 0.65 4.34 -6.52
CA TYR A 63 1.09 3.29 -5.60
C TYR A 63 1.33 1.95 -6.31
N SER A 64 0.40 1.51 -7.16
CA SER A 64 0.53 0.25 -7.90
C SER A 64 1.74 0.27 -8.84
N ASN A 65 1.98 1.40 -9.52
CA ASN A 65 3.14 1.58 -10.38
C ASN A 65 4.46 1.54 -9.60
N ALA A 66 4.54 2.23 -8.45
CA ALA A 66 5.72 2.20 -7.60
C ALA A 66 6.03 0.78 -7.10
N VAL A 67 5.01 0.00 -6.71
CA VAL A 67 5.15 -1.41 -6.32
C VAL A 67 5.70 -2.22 -7.49
N GLY A 68 5.13 -2.10 -8.70
CA GLY A 68 5.58 -2.84 -9.88
C GLY A 68 7.02 -2.50 -10.27
N VAL A 69 7.41 -1.23 -10.23
CA VAL A 69 8.81 -0.81 -10.50
C VAL A 69 9.77 -1.42 -9.47
N ARG A 70 9.43 -1.37 -8.17
CA ARG A 70 10.25 -2.01 -7.13
C ARG A 70 10.39 -3.50 -7.36
N GLU A 71 9.32 -4.22 -7.66
CA GLU A 71 9.36 -5.65 -7.93
C GLU A 71 10.25 -5.98 -9.12
N ALA A 72 10.17 -5.22 -10.21
CA ALA A 72 10.97 -5.40 -11.41
C ALA A 72 12.48 -5.24 -11.13
N VAL A 73 12.86 -4.22 -10.36
CA VAL A 73 14.26 -3.96 -10.01
C VAL A 73 14.81 -5.04 -9.07
N PHE A 74 14.00 -5.56 -8.14
CA PHE A 74 14.41 -6.64 -7.24
C PHE A 74 14.37 -8.05 -7.87
N MET A 75 13.72 -8.23 -9.01
CA MET A 75 13.57 -9.54 -9.66
C MET A 75 14.92 -10.25 -9.92
N PRO A 76 15.96 -9.61 -10.50
CA PRO A 76 17.24 -10.26 -10.78
C PRO A 76 18.12 -10.44 -9.54
N PHE A 77 17.77 -9.87 -8.39
CA PHE A 77 18.63 -9.75 -7.22
C PHE A 77 19.09 -11.11 -6.66
N SER A 78 18.23 -12.12 -6.61
CA SER A 78 18.61 -13.44 -6.10
C SER A 78 19.71 -14.12 -6.94
N LYS A 79 19.66 -13.92 -8.27
CA LYS A 79 20.69 -14.43 -9.18
C LYS A 79 22.02 -13.68 -8.98
N LEU A 80 21.97 -12.35 -8.80
CA LEU A 80 23.13 -11.53 -8.53
C LEU A 80 23.81 -11.95 -7.22
N ILE A 81 23.06 -12.16 -6.14
CA ILE A 81 23.59 -12.63 -4.85
C ILE A 81 24.33 -13.97 -4.99
N THR A 82 23.81 -14.89 -5.81
CA THR A 82 24.49 -16.16 -6.09
C THR A 82 25.84 -15.94 -6.80
N ARG A 83 25.88 -15.03 -7.78
CA ARG A 83 27.11 -14.69 -8.51
C ARG A 83 28.15 -14.01 -7.62
N ILE A 84 27.73 -13.06 -6.78
CA ILE A 84 28.59 -12.40 -5.79
C ILE A 84 29.24 -13.44 -4.87
N ASN A 85 28.44 -14.37 -4.33
CA ASN A 85 28.93 -15.42 -3.44
C ASN A 85 29.94 -16.34 -4.14
N SER A 86 29.69 -16.66 -5.41
CA SER A 86 30.63 -17.49 -6.22
C SER A 86 31.92 -16.76 -6.50
N SER A 87 31.88 -15.47 -6.86
CA SER A 87 33.02 -14.61 -7.08
C SER A 87 33.87 -14.47 -5.81
N LEU A 88 33.26 -14.27 -4.64
CA LEU A 88 33.95 -14.22 -3.36
C LEU A 88 34.67 -15.55 -3.04
N LYS A 89 34.05 -16.69 -3.29
CA LYS A 89 34.67 -18.01 -3.09
C LYS A 89 35.87 -18.23 -4.01
N ALA A 90 35.83 -17.69 -5.23
CA ALA A 90 36.92 -17.79 -6.21
C ALA A 90 38.06 -16.79 -5.95
N SER A 91 37.86 -15.77 -5.11
CA SER A 91 38.83 -14.72 -4.87
C SER A 91 40.01 -15.10 -3.99
N GLY A 92 40.02 -16.30 -3.40
CA GLY A 92 41.03 -16.71 -2.42
C GLY A 92 40.83 -16.13 -1.01
N ALA A 93 39.64 -15.58 -0.72
CA ALA A 93 39.29 -15.15 0.62
C ALA A 93 39.33 -16.28 1.65
N THR A 94 39.55 -15.96 2.92
CA THR A 94 39.66 -16.97 3.98
C THR A 94 38.32 -17.68 4.19
N VAL A 95 38.35 -18.93 4.64
CA VAL A 95 37.16 -19.75 4.94
C VAL A 95 36.25 -19.03 5.91
N GLN A 96 36.77 -18.32 6.90
CA GLN A 96 35.98 -17.55 7.86
C GLN A 96 35.15 -16.45 7.17
N VAL A 97 35.73 -15.68 6.29
CA VAL A 97 35.05 -14.62 5.51
C VAL A 97 33.99 -15.22 4.62
N ILE A 98 34.28 -16.33 3.94
CA ILE A 98 33.32 -17.03 3.08
C ILE A 98 32.11 -17.51 3.90
N ASN A 99 32.32 -18.07 5.10
CA ASN A 99 31.24 -18.52 5.97
C ASN A 99 30.38 -17.36 6.49
N ASN A 100 31.00 -16.23 6.84
CA ASN A 100 30.29 -15.02 7.22
C ASN A 100 29.40 -14.50 6.07
N ALA A 101 29.94 -14.42 4.85
CA ALA A 101 29.20 -14.03 3.66
C ALA A 101 28.04 -15.00 3.36
N GLN A 102 28.27 -16.33 3.47
CA GLN A 102 27.22 -17.33 3.28
C GLN A 102 26.05 -17.16 4.24
N THR A 103 26.31 -16.75 5.47
CA THR A 103 25.25 -16.48 6.46
C THR A 103 24.37 -15.33 6.01
N ILE A 104 24.94 -14.24 5.47
CA ILE A 104 24.21 -13.11 4.90
C ILE A 104 23.45 -13.53 3.62
N VAL A 105 24.11 -14.27 2.74
CA VAL A 105 23.54 -14.77 1.48
C VAL A 105 22.30 -15.65 1.72
N ARG A 106 22.34 -16.55 2.73
CA ARG A 106 21.17 -17.36 3.10
C ARG A 106 19.97 -16.48 3.50
N LYS A 107 20.20 -15.42 4.29
CA LYS A 107 19.15 -14.47 4.68
C LYS A 107 18.56 -13.76 3.47
N LEU A 108 19.40 -13.29 2.54
CA LEU A 108 19.00 -12.66 1.29
C LEU A 108 18.21 -13.58 0.35
N GLN A 109 18.50 -14.88 0.37
CA GLN A 109 17.82 -15.89 -0.42
C GLN A 109 16.63 -16.56 0.30
N GLY A 110 16.39 -16.24 1.57
CA GLY A 110 15.36 -16.88 2.38
C GLY A 110 15.65 -18.36 2.70
N LYS A 111 16.90 -18.77 2.64
CA LYS A 111 17.31 -20.16 2.91
C LYS A 111 17.61 -20.35 4.39
N ARG A 112 17.12 -21.43 4.97
CA ARG A 112 17.45 -21.82 6.36
C ARG A 112 18.90 -22.30 6.48
N ALA A 113 19.45 -22.17 7.68
CA ALA A 113 20.83 -22.64 8.00
C ALA A 113 20.92 -24.16 8.13
N GLY A 114 19.84 -24.85 8.46
CA GLY A 114 19.77 -26.29 8.62
C GLY A 114 18.52 -26.89 7.97
N THR A 115 18.44 -28.23 7.95
CA THR A 115 17.25 -29.00 7.56
C THR A 115 16.09 -28.65 8.52
N THR A 116 14.88 -28.58 7.96
CA THR A 116 13.68 -28.51 8.81
C THR A 116 13.56 -29.85 9.52
N LEU A 117 13.67 -29.86 10.85
CA LEU A 117 13.38 -31.03 11.63
C LEU A 117 11.91 -31.40 11.43
N ASN A 118 11.63 -32.68 11.27
CA ASN A 118 10.26 -33.19 11.25
C ASN A 118 9.68 -33.21 12.67
N GLU A 119 8.37 -33.45 12.83
CA GLU A 119 7.71 -33.43 14.13
C GLU A 119 8.25 -34.51 15.09
N GLU A 120 8.72 -35.65 14.56
CA GLU A 120 9.31 -36.75 15.35
C GLU A 120 10.69 -36.38 15.85
N GLU A 121 11.52 -35.72 15.03
CA GLU A 121 12.85 -35.24 15.43
C GLU A 121 12.75 -34.11 16.47
N ILE A 122 11.74 -33.23 16.35
CA ILE A 122 11.46 -32.18 17.34
C ILE A 122 11.10 -32.80 18.69
N LYS A 123 10.15 -33.77 18.71
CA LYS A 123 9.74 -34.48 19.93
C LYS A 123 10.89 -35.25 20.56
N ALA A 124 11.76 -35.84 19.75
CA ALA A 124 12.93 -36.59 20.27
C ALA A 124 13.95 -35.65 20.96
N LEU A 125 14.18 -34.44 20.38
CA LEU A 125 15.06 -33.42 20.97
C LEU A 125 14.45 -32.81 22.25
N GLU A 126 13.15 -32.51 22.24
CA GLU A 126 12.43 -31.99 23.41
C GLU A 126 12.41 -33.02 24.56
N ALA A 127 12.27 -34.31 24.25
CA ALA A 127 12.36 -35.39 25.22
C ALA A 127 13.78 -35.54 25.81
N GLY A 128 14.81 -35.13 25.08
CA GLY A 128 16.21 -35.05 25.53
C GLY A 128 16.55 -33.80 26.37
N GLY A 129 15.59 -32.88 26.55
CA GLY A 129 15.79 -31.63 27.30
C GLY A 129 16.33 -30.45 26.48
N ASP A 130 16.44 -30.60 25.16
CA ASP A 130 16.87 -29.53 24.26
C ASP A 130 15.70 -28.63 23.85
N VAL A 131 15.85 -27.32 24.00
CA VAL A 131 14.84 -26.35 23.55
C VAL A 131 14.99 -26.12 22.05
N VAL A 132 14.14 -26.76 21.26
CA VAL A 132 14.12 -26.59 19.80
C VAL A 132 13.41 -25.28 19.41
N ASN A 133 14.16 -24.19 19.38
CA ASN A 133 13.67 -22.92 18.87
C ASN A 133 13.74 -22.90 17.32
N GLN A 134 12.72 -23.41 16.64
CA GLN A 134 12.56 -23.21 15.20
C GLN A 134 12.05 -21.78 14.92
N ILE A 135 12.91 -20.80 15.07
CA ILE A 135 12.58 -19.43 14.67
C ILE A 135 12.63 -19.37 13.13
N SER A 136 11.47 -19.23 12.51
CA SER A 136 11.36 -18.90 11.08
C SER A 136 11.85 -17.48 10.88
N VAL A 137 13.14 -17.30 10.56
CA VAL A 137 13.72 -15.99 10.27
C VAL A 137 13.58 -15.71 8.78
N SER A 138 12.35 -15.51 8.31
CA SER A 138 12.13 -15.01 6.95
C SER A 138 12.49 -13.53 6.91
N GLN A 139 13.68 -13.21 6.40
CA GLN A 139 14.15 -11.84 6.21
C GLN A 139 14.00 -11.42 4.75
N LEU A 140 12.87 -11.76 4.13
CA LEU A 140 12.58 -11.48 2.72
C LEU A 140 11.78 -10.18 2.49
N SER A 141 11.45 -9.42 3.55
CA SER A 141 10.92 -8.08 3.35
C SER A 141 11.95 -7.21 2.60
N TYR A 142 11.48 -6.24 1.84
CA TYR A 142 12.37 -5.35 1.08
C TYR A 142 13.38 -4.65 1.99
N ASP A 143 12.98 -4.18 3.17
CA ASP A 143 13.86 -3.54 4.16
C ASP A 143 14.91 -4.51 4.69
N SER A 144 14.51 -5.75 5.02
CA SER A 144 15.45 -6.79 5.46
C SER A 144 16.45 -7.16 4.38
N ARG A 145 16.01 -7.21 3.11
CA ARG A 145 16.89 -7.46 1.96
C ARG A 145 17.87 -6.31 1.76
N LEU A 146 17.42 -5.05 1.87
CA LEU A 146 18.30 -3.87 1.85
C LEU A 146 19.36 -3.94 2.96
N GLY A 147 18.96 -4.12 4.21
CA GLY A 147 19.90 -4.16 5.33
C GLY A 147 20.89 -5.33 5.24
N ASN A 148 20.48 -6.49 4.72
CA ASN A 148 21.40 -7.61 4.51
C ASN A 148 22.31 -7.39 3.28
N PHE A 149 21.85 -6.69 2.24
CA PHE A 149 22.67 -6.35 1.09
C PHE A 149 23.76 -5.35 1.46
N ASP A 150 23.43 -4.33 2.25
CA ASP A 150 24.42 -3.39 2.79
C ASP A 150 25.50 -4.09 3.62
N LYS A 151 25.11 -5.04 4.50
CA LYS A 151 26.07 -5.88 5.24
C LYS A 151 26.95 -6.70 4.33
N LEU A 152 26.43 -7.23 3.23
CA LEU A 152 27.21 -7.98 2.26
C LEU A 152 28.21 -7.06 1.57
N ILE A 153 27.81 -5.89 1.09
CA ILE A 153 28.71 -4.88 0.47
C ILE A 153 29.83 -4.49 1.45
N THR A 154 29.48 -4.21 2.70
CA THR A 154 30.45 -3.86 3.75
C THR A 154 31.45 -4.98 3.99
N LEU A 155 31.00 -6.24 4.00
CA LEU A 155 31.90 -7.39 4.11
C LEU A 155 32.82 -7.48 2.89
N LEU A 156 32.32 -7.33 1.67
CA LEU A 156 33.11 -7.38 0.46
C LEU A 156 34.17 -6.27 0.42
N LEU A 157 33.85 -5.07 0.89
CA LEU A 157 34.80 -3.95 1.06
C LEU A 157 35.98 -4.28 1.96
N SER A 158 35.75 -5.13 2.97
CA SER A 158 36.81 -5.56 3.91
C SER A 158 37.73 -6.64 3.34
N VAL A 159 37.48 -7.11 2.10
CA VAL A 159 38.21 -8.21 1.46
C VAL A 159 39.02 -7.70 0.28
N PRO A 160 40.32 -7.37 0.43
CA PRO A 160 41.13 -6.85 -0.67
C PRO A 160 41.24 -7.78 -1.87
N LEU A 161 41.08 -9.09 -1.65
CA LEU A 161 41.10 -10.11 -2.70
C LEU A 161 39.82 -10.16 -3.54
N TYR A 162 38.73 -9.50 -3.10
CA TYR A 162 37.49 -9.40 -3.88
C TYR A 162 37.65 -8.28 -4.92
N ASN A 163 38.13 -8.63 -6.10
CA ASN A 163 38.33 -7.70 -7.21
C ASN A 163 37.84 -8.32 -8.53
N PRO A 164 36.52 -8.47 -8.72
CA PRO A 164 35.96 -9.06 -9.93
C PRO A 164 36.14 -8.16 -11.15
N ASN A 165 36.34 -8.76 -12.32
CA ASN A 165 36.40 -8.06 -13.60
C ASN A 165 35.01 -7.69 -14.13
N GLU A 166 34.00 -8.46 -13.74
CA GLU A 166 32.58 -8.29 -14.13
C GLU A 166 32.07 -7.00 -13.53
N GLU A 167 31.60 -6.07 -14.37
CA GLU A 167 31.18 -4.74 -13.97
C GLU A 167 30.09 -4.76 -12.92
N ASP A 168 29.09 -5.64 -13.10
CA ASP A 168 27.96 -5.76 -12.19
C ASP A 168 28.27 -6.41 -10.82
N LEU A 169 29.48 -6.97 -10.66
CA LEU A 169 29.97 -7.52 -9.40
C LEU A 169 30.91 -6.57 -8.66
N LYS A 170 31.38 -5.50 -9.31
CA LYS A 170 32.25 -4.50 -8.66
C LYS A 170 31.51 -3.80 -7.52
N ILE A 171 32.23 -3.47 -6.48
CA ILE A 171 31.68 -2.85 -5.27
C ILE A 171 30.93 -1.55 -5.57
N GLU A 172 31.45 -0.72 -6.48
CA GLU A 172 30.78 0.54 -6.86
C GLU A 172 29.43 0.30 -7.56
N SER A 173 29.36 -0.72 -8.43
CA SER A 173 28.09 -1.11 -9.06
C SER A 173 27.10 -1.68 -8.04
N LEU A 174 27.58 -2.43 -7.04
CA LEU A 174 26.73 -2.93 -5.96
C LEU A 174 26.20 -1.81 -5.06
N LYS A 175 27.00 -0.78 -4.77
CA LYS A 175 26.58 0.43 -4.04
C LYS A 175 25.53 1.21 -4.84
N THR A 176 25.73 1.37 -6.14
CA THR A 176 24.78 2.02 -7.03
C THR A 176 23.45 1.27 -7.03
N LEU A 177 23.49 -0.06 -7.14
CA LEU A 177 22.29 -0.91 -7.07
C LEU A 177 21.58 -0.82 -5.70
N TYR A 178 22.35 -0.76 -4.61
CA TYR A 178 21.81 -0.55 -3.27
C TYR A 178 21.05 0.79 -3.17
N ALA A 179 21.65 1.86 -3.70
CA ALA A 179 21.02 3.18 -3.72
C ALA A 179 19.74 3.18 -4.56
N GLU A 180 19.72 2.47 -5.70
CA GLU A 180 18.52 2.29 -6.52
C GLU A 180 17.43 1.52 -5.75
N PHE A 181 17.75 0.41 -5.12
CA PHE A 181 16.82 -0.37 -4.31
C PHE A 181 16.19 0.46 -3.19
N ASN A 182 17.03 1.25 -2.50
CA ASN A 182 16.57 2.13 -1.43
C ASN A 182 15.62 3.22 -1.98
N ALA A 183 15.95 3.82 -3.13
CA ALA A 183 15.10 4.80 -3.79
C ALA A 183 13.72 4.20 -4.14
N ARG A 184 13.68 3.00 -4.78
CA ARG A 184 12.41 2.33 -5.13
C ARG A 184 11.59 1.95 -3.90
N ASN A 185 12.22 1.58 -2.80
CA ASN A 185 11.52 1.32 -1.55
C ASN A 185 10.89 2.59 -0.97
N ASN A 186 11.61 3.70 -1.01
CA ASN A 186 11.11 5.01 -0.59
C ASN A 186 9.97 5.53 -1.50
N ASP A 187 10.04 5.27 -2.82
CA ASP A 187 8.97 5.61 -3.76
C ASP A 187 7.64 4.93 -3.36
N VAL A 188 7.69 3.63 -3.01
CA VAL A 188 6.51 2.89 -2.55
C VAL A 188 5.99 3.43 -1.22
N LEU A 189 6.88 3.75 -0.27
CA LEU A 189 6.49 4.35 1.01
C LEU A 189 5.78 5.69 0.79
N THR A 190 6.36 6.56 -0.04
CA THR A 190 5.79 7.88 -0.37
C THR A 190 4.42 7.74 -1.03
N ALA A 191 4.30 6.87 -2.04
CA ALA A 191 3.04 6.63 -2.73
C ALA A 191 1.96 6.03 -1.80
N SER A 192 2.35 5.16 -0.87
CA SER A 192 1.45 4.60 0.16
C SER A 192 0.89 5.67 1.09
N ILE A 193 1.73 6.62 1.53
CA ILE A 193 1.33 7.75 2.36
C ILE A 193 0.38 8.67 1.59
N GLN A 194 0.69 8.97 0.31
CA GLN A 194 -0.18 9.78 -0.54
C GLN A 194 -1.56 9.15 -0.74
N LEU A 195 -1.62 7.84 -0.98
CA LEU A 195 -2.87 7.09 -1.08
C LEU A 195 -3.67 7.14 0.23
N SER A 196 -3.01 6.98 1.37
CA SER A 196 -3.64 7.09 2.69
C SER A 196 -4.23 8.48 2.91
N ASN A 197 -3.47 9.54 2.59
CA ASN A 197 -3.94 10.92 2.72
C ASN A 197 -5.12 11.23 1.80
N ALA A 198 -5.09 10.75 0.55
CA ALA A 198 -6.20 10.90 -0.37
C ALA A 198 -7.49 10.21 0.15
N ARG A 199 -7.37 9.04 0.76
CA ARG A 199 -8.50 8.33 1.39
C ARG A 199 -9.05 9.07 2.60
N ILE A 200 -8.19 9.67 3.43
CA ILE A 200 -8.61 10.51 4.56
C ILE A 200 -9.38 11.72 4.05
N ALA A 201 -8.83 12.45 3.08
CA ALA A 201 -9.49 13.62 2.50
C ALA A 201 -10.85 13.28 1.86
N ARG A 202 -10.94 12.16 1.11
CA ARG A 202 -12.23 11.67 0.59
C ARG A 202 -13.22 11.37 1.71
N ASN A 203 -12.78 10.73 2.78
CA ASN A 203 -13.66 10.40 3.89
C ASN A 203 -14.19 11.67 4.59
N ASP A 204 -13.37 12.71 4.70
CA ASP A 204 -13.80 14.00 5.22
C ASP A 204 -14.88 14.64 4.34
N VAL A 205 -14.72 14.60 3.03
CA VAL A 205 -15.73 15.13 2.10
C VAL A 205 -17.03 14.34 2.15
N LEU A 206 -16.96 13.00 2.22
CA LEU A 206 -18.14 12.15 2.15
C LEU A 206 -18.84 11.95 3.48
N TYR A 207 -18.10 11.83 4.60
CA TYR A 207 -18.62 11.30 5.86
C TYR A 207 -18.38 12.20 7.08
N LYS A 208 -17.82 13.40 6.91
CA LYS A 208 -17.63 14.34 8.03
C LYS A 208 -19.00 14.68 8.65
N PRO A 209 -19.17 14.57 9.96
CA PRO A 209 -20.45 14.88 10.61
C PRO A 209 -20.95 16.28 10.25
N LEU A 210 -22.23 16.38 9.99
CA LEU A 210 -23.01 17.58 9.66
C LEU A 210 -22.71 18.22 8.30
N THR A 211 -21.49 18.10 7.77
CA THR A 211 -21.05 18.82 6.56
C THR A 211 -20.66 17.88 5.41
N GLY A 212 -20.45 16.59 5.68
CA GLY A 212 -20.16 15.60 4.67
C GLY A 212 -21.38 15.25 3.81
N LEU A 213 -21.10 14.71 2.64
CA LEU A 213 -22.12 14.40 1.63
C LEU A 213 -23.30 13.60 2.20
N VAL A 214 -23.03 12.57 3.02
CA VAL A 214 -24.04 11.66 3.55
C VAL A 214 -25.05 12.40 4.43
N ASP A 215 -24.55 13.24 5.35
CA ASP A 215 -25.41 14.01 6.25
C ASP A 215 -26.17 15.12 5.49
N VAL A 216 -25.50 15.81 4.56
CA VAL A 216 -26.12 16.84 3.71
C VAL A 216 -27.19 16.22 2.81
N ALA A 217 -26.93 15.07 2.20
CA ALA A 217 -27.92 14.34 1.40
C ALA A 217 -29.15 13.93 2.24
N THR A 218 -28.92 13.46 3.46
CA THR A 218 -29.99 13.10 4.40
C THR A 218 -30.84 14.32 4.77
N GLN A 219 -30.20 15.46 5.06
CA GLN A 219 -30.91 16.71 5.34
C GLN A 219 -31.73 17.18 4.14
N ALA A 220 -31.19 17.14 2.92
CA ALA A 220 -31.90 17.48 1.69
C ALA A 220 -33.12 16.56 1.47
N LYS A 221 -32.99 15.23 1.70
CA LYS A 221 -34.14 14.30 1.66
C LYS A 221 -35.23 14.64 2.67
N LEU A 222 -34.82 14.98 3.90
CA LEU A 222 -35.78 15.40 4.93
C LEU A 222 -36.51 16.71 4.55
N TYR A 223 -35.79 17.66 3.96
CA TYR A 223 -36.41 18.88 3.45
C TYR A 223 -37.43 18.57 2.36
N ILE A 224 -37.08 17.77 1.33
CA ILE A 224 -38.02 17.36 0.28
C ILE A 224 -39.26 16.65 0.87
N LYS A 225 -39.05 15.77 1.87
CA LYS A 225 -40.15 15.14 2.59
C LYS A 225 -41.06 16.15 3.28
N SER A 226 -40.49 17.21 3.87
CA SER A 226 -41.30 18.24 4.57
C SER A 226 -42.13 19.08 3.59
N VAL A 227 -41.61 19.35 2.39
CA VAL A 227 -42.32 20.17 1.36
C VAL A 227 -43.44 19.37 0.68
N PHE A 228 -43.13 18.13 0.23
CA PHE A 228 -44.04 17.37 -0.62
C PHE A 228 -44.86 16.31 0.15
N GLY A 229 -44.44 15.94 1.35
CA GLY A 229 -45.02 14.87 2.13
C GLY A 229 -44.46 13.47 1.81
N ALA A 230 -44.53 12.56 2.78
CA ALA A 230 -43.96 11.22 2.71
C ALA A 230 -44.54 10.31 1.61
N THR A 231 -45.80 10.53 1.23
CA THR A 231 -46.51 9.71 0.24
C THR A 231 -46.45 10.26 -1.17
N SER A 232 -45.89 11.46 -1.36
CA SER A 232 -45.82 12.14 -2.64
C SER A 232 -44.99 11.39 -3.67
N PRO A 233 -45.31 11.52 -4.97
CA PRO A 233 -44.45 10.98 -6.04
C PRO A 233 -43.00 11.55 -6.01
N GLN A 234 -42.85 12.83 -5.69
CA GLN A 234 -41.58 13.53 -5.60
C GLN A 234 -40.66 12.89 -4.52
N TYR A 235 -41.22 12.67 -3.31
CA TYR A 235 -40.44 12.03 -2.26
C TYR A 235 -40.16 10.55 -2.57
N LYS A 236 -41.09 9.83 -3.18
CA LYS A 236 -40.90 8.42 -3.56
C LYS A 236 -39.77 8.22 -4.54
N GLN A 237 -39.51 9.19 -5.45
CA GLN A 237 -38.38 9.17 -6.39
C GLN A 237 -37.03 9.06 -5.67
N ILE A 238 -36.87 9.80 -4.57
CA ILE A 238 -35.57 9.92 -3.87
C ILE A 238 -35.50 9.05 -2.60
N SER A 239 -36.62 8.53 -2.13
CA SER A 239 -36.69 7.78 -0.86
C SER A 239 -35.76 6.55 -0.85
N LYS A 240 -35.55 5.91 -2.00
CA LYS A 240 -34.75 4.69 -2.16
C LYS A 240 -33.24 4.98 -2.35
N LEU A 241 -32.83 6.24 -2.50
CA LEU A 241 -31.43 6.60 -2.61
C LEU A 241 -30.75 6.38 -1.24
N ASN A 242 -29.75 5.51 -1.18
CA ASN A 242 -28.96 5.22 0.02
C ASN A 242 -27.61 5.92 -0.07
N PHE A 243 -27.17 6.51 1.05
CA PHE A 243 -25.93 7.25 1.17
C PHE A 243 -25.01 6.66 2.24
#